data_74f45cedf3c4a8ee092ec8fb13473f4a
#
_entry.id   74f45cedf3c4a8ee092ec8fb13473f4a
#
_cell.length_a   1.000
_cell.length_b   1.000
_cell.length_c   1.000
_cell.angle_alpha   90.00
_cell.angle_beta   90.00
_cell.angle_gamma   90.00
#
_symmetry.space_group_name_H-M   'P 1'
#
loop_
_entity.id
_entity.type
_entity.pdbx_description
1 polymer ?
#
loop_
_entity_poly.entity_id
_entity_poly.type
_entity_poly.pdbx_seq_one_letter_code
_entity_poly.pdbx_strand_id
1 'polypeptide(L)'
;MANIKSALKRIRSSEKQRVGNLAVKTRVKTARRKTNEALSAGVIETATEAVNNYRSVLDKAVKRGVIKKNTAIRRKTRATEALRKLSA
;
A
#
# COMPACT_ATOMS: atom_id res chain seq x y z
N MET A 1 -0.53 -38.74 -13.58
CA MET A 1 0.14 -38.62 -12.27
C MET A 1 1.00 -37.37 -12.18
N ALA A 2 1.76 -37.01 -13.23
CA ALA A 2 2.53 -35.76 -13.27
C ALA A 2 1.66 -34.51 -13.09
N ASN A 3 0.42 -34.53 -13.61
CA ASN A 3 -0.51 -33.41 -13.52
C ASN A 3 -0.96 -33.10 -12.09
N ILE A 4 -1.02 -34.09 -11.21
CA ILE A 4 -1.44 -33.91 -9.82
C ILE A 4 -0.37 -33.15 -9.03
N LYS A 5 0.92 -33.52 -9.20
CA LYS A 5 2.02 -32.82 -8.55
C LYS A 5 2.15 -31.36 -9.02
N SER A 6 1.97 -31.11 -10.31
CA SER A 6 1.98 -29.77 -10.88
C SER A 6 0.82 -28.91 -10.33
N ALA A 7 -0.39 -29.53 -10.22
CA ALA A 7 -1.57 -28.85 -9.67
C ALA A 7 -1.36 -28.48 -8.19
N LEU A 8 -0.81 -29.40 -7.39
CA LEU A 8 -0.50 -29.15 -5.97
C LEU A 8 0.55 -28.03 -5.82
N LYS A 9 1.57 -28.02 -6.67
CA LYS A 9 2.57 -26.97 -6.67
C LYS A 9 1.96 -25.61 -7.01
N ARG A 10 1.05 -25.54 -7.98
CA ARG A 10 0.33 -24.32 -8.33
C ARG A 10 -0.53 -23.81 -7.19
N ILE A 11 -1.24 -24.71 -6.51
CA ILE A 11 -2.06 -24.35 -5.35
C ILE A 11 -1.21 -23.76 -4.25
N ARG A 12 -0.07 -24.36 -3.92
CA ARG A 12 0.87 -23.83 -2.90
C ARG A 12 1.41 -22.47 -3.29
N SER A 13 1.83 -22.30 -4.55
CA SER A 13 2.33 -21.02 -5.06
C SER A 13 1.27 -19.96 -5.03
N SER A 14 0.04 -20.28 -5.42
CA SER A 14 -1.11 -19.36 -5.40
C SER A 14 -1.45 -18.93 -3.98
N GLU A 15 -1.46 -19.86 -3.02
CA GLU A 15 -1.69 -19.56 -1.61
C GLU A 15 -0.62 -18.62 -1.05
N LYS A 16 0.64 -18.89 -1.36
CA LYS A 16 1.77 -18.06 -0.92
C LYS A 16 1.65 -16.64 -1.48
N GLN A 17 1.29 -16.50 -2.75
CA GLN A 17 1.07 -15.21 -3.39
C GLN A 17 -0.13 -14.49 -2.78
N ARG A 18 -1.24 -15.20 -2.55
CA ARG A 18 -2.44 -14.64 -1.94
C ARG A 18 -2.16 -14.08 -0.56
N VAL A 19 -1.47 -14.83 0.28
CA VAL A 19 -1.08 -14.39 1.63
C VAL A 19 -0.16 -13.17 1.56
N GLY A 20 0.84 -13.20 0.70
CA GLY A 20 1.75 -12.07 0.51
C GLY A 20 1.04 -10.81 0.01
N ASN A 21 0.10 -10.97 -0.93
CA ASN A 21 -0.68 -9.86 -1.47
C ASN A 21 -1.63 -9.28 -0.41
N LEU A 22 -2.24 -10.15 0.40
CA LEU A 22 -3.09 -9.70 1.51
C LEU A 22 -2.30 -8.89 2.52
N ALA A 23 -1.09 -9.33 2.87
CA ALA A 23 -0.20 -8.60 3.78
C ALA A 23 0.12 -7.19 3.24
N VAL A 24 0.43 -7.08 1.94
CA VAL A 24 0.69 -5.79 1.28
C VAL A 24 -0.55 -4.90 1.30
N LYS A 25 -1.73 -5.44 0.97
CA LYS A 25 -2.99 -4.70 1.02
C LYS A 25 -3.28 -4.18 2.43
N THR A 26 -3.02 -4.99 3.45
CA THR A 26 -3.20 -4.61 4.85
C THR A 26 -2.25 -3.46 5.23
N ARG A 27 -0.99 -3.51 4.79
CA ARG A 27 -0.02 -2.44 5.00
C ARG A 27 -0.48 -1.13 4.38
N VAL A 28 -1.01 -1.18 3.17
CA VAL A 28 -1.55 0.00 2.47
C VAL A 28 -2.72 0.59 3.25
N LYS A 29 -3.66 -0.23 3.70
CA LYS A 29 -4.80 0.22 4.51
C LYS A 29 -4.35 0.86 5.82
N THR A 30 -3.41 0.24 6.52
CA THR A 30 -2.86 0.73 7.78
C THR A 30 -2.15 2.06 7.59
N ALA A 31 -1.31 2.18 6.57
CA ALA A 31 -0.60 3.42 6.24
C ALA A 31 -1.58 4.53 5.88
N ARG A 32 -2.62 4.23 5.11
CA ARG A 32 -3.66 5.19 4.74
C ARG A 32 -4.40 5.71 5.98
N ARG A 33 -4.79 4.81 6.88
CA ARG A 33 -5.46 5.18 8.13
C ARG A 33 -4.58 6.08 8.98
N LYS A 34 -3.32 5.71 9.17
CA LYS A 34 -2.35 6.52 9.94
C LYS A 34 -2.13 7.89 9.32
N THR A 35 -2.06 7.96 7.98
CA THR A 35 -1.94 9.22 7.26
C THR A 35 -3.15 10.11 7.47
N ASN A 36 -4.36 9.55 7.36
CA ASN A 36 -5.59 10.31 7.58
C ASN A 36 -5.69 10.81 9.03
N GLU A 37 -5.32 9.99 10.00
CA GLU A 37 -5.29 10.37 11.42
C GLU A 37 -4.29 11.51 11.66
N ALA A 38 -3.09 11.42 11.09
CA ALA A 38 -2.05 12.43 11.24
C ALA A 38 -2.47 13.76 10.59
N LEU A 39 -3.09 13.70 9.41
CA LEU A 39 -3.60 14.90 8.73
C LEU A 39 -4.74 15.53 9.52
N SER A 40 -5.63 14.74 10.11
CA SER A 40 -6.73 15.23 10.94
C SER A 40 -6.24 15.85 12.23
N ALA A 41 -5.16 15.33 12.80
CA ALA A 41 -4.54 15.90 14.00
C ALA A 41 -3.88 17.27 13.77
N GLY A 42 -3.54 17.59 12.52
CA GLY A 42 -3.02 18.88 12.14
C GLY A 42 -1.56 19.14 12.50
N VAL A 43 -0.82 18.13 12.93
CA VAL A 43 0.61 18.25 13.25
C VAL A 43 1.44 17.99 11.98
N ILE A 44 2.09 19.02 11.46
CA ILE A 44 2.80 18.98 10.18
C ILE A 44 3.92 17.92 10.19
N GLU A 45 4.71 17.85 11.23
CA GLU A 45 5.82 16.89 11.31
C GLU A 45 5.36 15.45 11.25
N THR A 46 4.36 15.09 12.06
CA THR A 46 3.78 13.74 12.06
C THR A 46 3.09 13.43 10.74
N ALA A 47 2.37 14.40 10.18
CA ALA A 47 1.71 14.25 8.88
C ALA A 47 2.72 14.04 7.76
N THR A 48 3.85 14.73 7.76
CA THR A 48 4.92 14.56 6.76
C THR A 48 5.50 13.16 6.81
N GLU A 49 5.80 12.65 7.99
CA GLU A 49 6.30 11.28 8.17
C GLU A 49 5.28 10.25 7.70
N ALA A 50 4.02 10.43 8.06
CA ALA A 50 2.94 9.52 7.67
C ALA A 50 2.74 9.50 6.15
N VAL A 51 2.74 10.67 5.49
CA VAL A 51 2.61 10.77 4.03
C VAL A 51 3.81 10.11 3.34
N ASN A 52 5.03 10.36 3.81
CA ASN A 52 6.22 9.75 3.23
C ASN A 52 6.20 8.23 3.36
N ASN A 53 5.80 7.72 4.51
CA ASN A 53 5.64 6.28 4.72
C ASN A 53 4.56 5.69 3.81
N TYR A 54 3.43 6.36 3.67
CA TYR A 54 2.35 5.93 2.79
C TYR A 54 2.80 5.87 1.32
N ARG A 55 3.52 6.89 0.86
CA ARG A 55 4.09 6.92 -0.49
C ARG A 55 5.02 5.72 -0.73
N SER A 56 5.90 5.43 0.22
CA SER A 56 6.81 4.28 0.17
C SER A 56 6.04 2.96 0.10
N VAL A 57 5.01 2.80 0.92
CA VAL A 57 4.17 1.59 0.94
C VAL A 57 3.45 1.42 -0.40
N LEU A 58 2.92 2.50 -0.96
CA LEU A 58 2.25 2.47 -2.28
C LEU A 58 3.23 2.08 -3.39
N ASP A 59 4.45 2.61 -3.39
CA ASP A 59 5.46 2.28 -4.38
C ASP A 59 5.84 0.79 -4.32
N LYS A 60 6.00 0.26 -3.13
CA LYS A 60 6.28 -1.17 -2.92
C LYS A 60 5.12 -2.04 -3.38
N ALA A 61 3.88 -1.61 -3.15
CA ALA A 61 2.69 -2.33 -3.60
C ALA A 61 2.58 -2.37 -5.12
N VAL A 62 2.92 -1.28 -5.80
CA VAL A 62 2.99 -1.23 -7.27
C VAL A 62 4.07 -2.16 -7.81
N LYS A 63 5.25 -2.13 -7.21
CA LYS A 63 6.38 -2.97 -7.60
C LYS A 63 6.02 -4.45 -7.48
N ARG A 64 5.22 -4.79 -6.48
CA ARG A 64 4.76 -6.16 -6.25
C ARG A 64 3.55 -6.55 -7.12
N GLY A 65 2.96 -5.59 -7.83
CA GLY A 65 1.80 -5.83 -8.70
C GLY A 65 0.46 -5.91 -7.99
N VAL A 66 0.41 -5.51 -6.72
CA VAL A 66 -0.84 -5.54 -5.93
C VAL A 66 -1.75 -4.38 -6.26
N ILE A 67 -1.17 -3.23 -6.58
CA ILE A 67 -1.90 -2.00 -6.92
C ILE A 67 -1.43 -1.52 -8.29
N LYS A 68 -2.36 -1.01 -9.09
CA LYS A 68 -2.05 -0.41 -10.39
C LYS A 68 -1.29 0.91 -10.19
N LYS A 69 -0.33 1.16 -11.06
CA LYS A 69 0.49 2.37 -11.03
C LYS A 69 -0.35 3.65 -10.99
N ASN A 70 -1.39 3.73 -11.82
CA ASN A 70 -2.27 4.91 -11.87
C ASN A 70 -3.00 5.15 -10.56
N THR A 71 -3.46 4.08 -9.91
CA THR A 71 -4.11 4.17 -8.60
C THR A 71 -3.15 4.69 -7.54
N ALA A 72 -1.91 4.21 -7.53
CA ALA A 72 -0.87 4.65 -6.60
C ALA A 72 -0.53 6.13 -6.81
N ILE A 73 -0.37 6.56 -8.05
CA ILE A 73 -0.09 7.96 -8.40
C ILE A 73 -1.20 8.87 -7.87
N ARG A 74 -2.47 8.50 -8.11
CA ARG A 74 -3.62 9.27 -7.64
C ARG A 74 -3.65 9.38 -6.12
N ARG A 75 -3.41 8.27 -5.42
CA ARG A 75 -3.39 8.24 -3.94
C ARG A 75 -2.24 9.06 -3.37
N LYS A 76 -1.05 8.97 -3.97
CA LYS A 76 0.11 9.77 -3.57
C LYS A 76 -0.17 11.26 -3.76
N THR A 77 -0.74 11.64 -4.89
CA THR A 77 -1.07 13.03 -5.20
C THR A 77 -2.07 13.59 -4.19
N ARG A 78 -3.12 12.85 -3.87
CA ARG A 78 -4.13 13.27 -2.87
C ARG A 78 -3.50 13.48 -1.49
N ALA A 79 -2.65 12.55 -1.05
CA ALA A 79 -1.97 12.66 0.24
C ALA A 79 -1.03 13.86 0.27
N THR A 80 -0.26 14.09 -0.80
CA THR A 80 0.66 15.22 -0.92
C THR A 80 -0.09 16.55 -0.92
N GLU A 81 -1.23 16.64 -1.63
CA GLU A 81 -2.06 17.84 -1.65
C GLU A 81 -2.66 18.14 -0.27
N ALA A 82 -3.13 17.11 0.42
CA ALA A 82 -3.66 17.26 1.78
C ALA A 82 -2.58 17.79 2.73
N LEU A 83 -1.35 17.28 2.61
CA LEU A 83 -0.21 17.76 3.40
C LEU A 83 0.11 19.21 3.07
N ARG A 84 0.09 19.58 1.79
CA ARG A 84 0.35 20.95 1.34
C ARG A 84 -0.68 21.92 1.91
N LYS A 85 -1.96 21.55 1.91
CA LYS A 85 -3.03 22.36 2.50
C LYS A 85 -2.84 22.57 3.99
N LEU A 86 -2.36 21.52 4.67
CA LEU A 86 -2.10 21.56 6.10
C LEU A 86 -0.96 22.54 6.42
N SER A 87 0.06 22.59 5.58
CA SER A 87 1.25 23.44 5.79
C SER A 87 1.08 24.87 5.24
N ALA A 88 0.00 25.14 4.53
CA ALA A 88 -0.28 26.47 3.96
C ALA A 88 -0.82 27.48 5.01
#